data_a4a795aa11bfcb96f3619189a30936c6
#
_entry.id   a4a795aa11bfcb96f3619189a30936c6
#
_cell.length_a   1.000
_cell.length_b   1.000
_cell.length_c   1.000
_cell.angle_alpha   90.00
_cell.angle_beta   90.00
_cell.angle_gamma   90.00
#
_symmetry.space_group_name_H-M   'P 1'
#
loop_
_entity.id
_entity.type
_entity.pdbx_description
1 polymer ?
#
loop_
_entity_poly.entity_id
_entity_poly.type
_entity_poly.pdbx_seq_one_letter_code
_entity_poly.pdbx_strand_id
1 'polypeptide(L)'
;MLDFKGRLQLKCQRFMNNNQEHFTNDVLRTDWEYRINLPLWNKEPKRHDLERLIQRFMVHLNRKIYTKKELRRGLQVQCLPVLESEHTNPHFHILLKVPASHRLNSKPDKTYFIKNMVLQLITSLNLVSLHRVDPTHTKTFQVLYDAIGAVGYNLKQGIEQIDFTNVRLANSS
;
A
#
# COMPACT_ATOMS: atom_id res chain seq x y z
N MET A 1 30.44 9.88 -1.39
CA MET A 1 29.26 10.13 -0.55
C MET A 1 28.11 9.30 -1.13
N LEU A 2 27.62 8.29 -0.44
CA LEU A 2 26.50 7.48 -0.95
C LEU A 2 25.25 8.35 -0.96
N ASP A 3 24.51 8.28 -2.06
CA ASP A 3 23.20 8.92 -2.18
C ASP A 3 22.19 8.31 -1.19
N PHE A 4 20.99 8.87 -1.09
CA PHE A 4 19.95 8.39 -0.18
C PHE A 4 19.59 6.91 -0.46
N LYS A 5 19.58 6.51 -1.73
CA LYS A 5 19.29 5.15 -2.18
C LYS A 5 20.36 4.16 -1.70
N GLY A 6 21.64 4.52 -1.82
CA GLY A 6 22.75 3.71 -1.34
C GLY A 6 22.78 3.58 0.19
N ARG A 7 22.41 4.65 0.93
CA ARG A 7 22.29 4.60 2.39
C ARG A 7 21.13 3.75 2.88
N LEU A 8 20.00 3.79 2.17
CA LEU A 8 18.86 2.96 2.47
C LEU A 8 19.15 1.49 2.19
N GLN A 9 19.77 1.17 1.06
CA GLN A 9 20.24 -0.19 0.75
C GLN A 9 21.21 -0.73 1.81
N LEU A 10 22.20 0.05 2.24
CA LEU A 10 23.15 -0.36 3.29
C LEU A 10 22.47 -0.57 4.65
N LYS A 11 21.49 0.26 5.01
CA LYS A 11 20.70 0.02 6.24
C LYS A 11 19.87 -1.25 6.15
N CYS A 12 19.26 -1.50 5.01
CA CYS A 12 18.47 -2.71 4.78
C CYS A 12 19.38 -3.97 4.78
N GLN A 13 20.52 -3.92 4.14
CA GLN A 13 21.47 -5.05 4.06
C GLN A 13 22.03 -5.50 5.41
N ARG A 14 22.17 -4.62 6.40
CA ARG A 14 22.73 -4.97 7.71
C ARG A 14 21.81 -5.82 8.59
N PHE A 15 20.54 -5.93 8.26
CA PHE A 15 19.53 -6.59 9.10
C PHE A 15 18.83 -7.81 8.47
N MET A 16 19.30 -8.30 7.31
CA MET A 16 18.49 -9.20 6.51
C MET A 16 19.19 -10.54 6.16
N ASN A 17 18.43 -11.63 6.27
CA ASN A 17 18.76 -12.89 5.62
C ASN A 17 18.41 -12.80 4.10
N ASN A 18 18.93 -13.74 3.27
CA ASN A 18 18.82 -13.69 1.81
C ASN A 18 17.38 -13.46 1.28
N ASN A 19 16.37 -14.03 1.93
CA ASN A 19 14.98 -13.88 1.49
C ASN A 19 14.44 -12.45 1.72
N GLN A 20 14.88 -11.79 2.76
CA GLN A 20 14.52 -10.41 3.06
C GLN A 20 15.20 -9.44 2.09
N GLU A 21 16.44 -9.74 1.68
CA GLU A 21 17.16 -8.92 0.70
C GLU A 21 16.45 -8.92 -0.66
N HIS A 22 16.02 -10.08 -1.16
CA HIS A 22 15.23 -10.18 -2.39
C HIS A 22 13.94 -9.39 -2.28
N PHE A 23 13.19 -9.56 -1.21
CA PHE A 23 11.95 -8.83 -0.96
C PHE A 23 12.18 -7.31 -0.96
N THR A 24 13.20 -6.83 -0.27
CA THR A 24 13.51 -5.40 -0.20
C THR A 24 13.91 -4.85 -1.57
N ASN A 25 14.67 -5.61 -2.35
CA ASN A 25 15.03 -5.21 -3.70
C ASN A 25 13.80 -5.09 -4.60
N ASP A 26 12.85 -6.01 -4.51
CA ASP A 26 11.60 -5.96 -5.28
C ASP A 26 10.73 -4.78 -4.85
N VAL A 27 10.63 -4.50 -3.55
CA VAL A 27 9.91 -3.32 -3.03
C VAL A 27 10.55 -2.02 -3.50
N LEU A 28 11.89 -1.92 -3.48
CA LEU A 28 12.63 -0.73 -3.92
C LEU A 28 12.59 -0.52 -5.44
N ARG A 29 12.48 -1.60 -6.21
CA ARG A 29 12.37 -1.55 -7.68
C ARG A 29 10.96 -1.24 -8.17
N THR A 30 9.95 -1.45 -7.32
CA THR A 30 8.57 -1.17 -7.69
C THR A 30 8.36 0.34 -7.78
N ASP A 31 7.86 0.78 -8.92
CA ASP A 31 7.51 2.18 -9.16
C ASP A 31 6.13 2.46 -8.55
N TRP A 32 6.10 2.73 -7.24
CA TRP A 32 4.90 3.00 -6.48
C TRP A 32 4.25 4.32 -6.92
N GLU A 33 2.94 4.29 -7.19
CA GLU A 33 2.20 5.43 -7.74
C GLU A 33 1.43 6.21 -6.67
N TYR A 34 0.92 5.51 -5.65
CA TYR A 34 0.03 6.10 -4.65
C TYR A 34 0.36 5.63 -3.24
N ARG A 35 0.05 6.49 -2.27
CA ARG A 35 0.07 6.18 -0.84
C ARG A 35 -1.31 6.41 -0.26
N ILE A 36 -1.76 5.45 0.56
CA ILE A 36 -2.98 5.57 1.34
C ILE A 36 -2.62 5.55 2.81
N ASN A 37 -3.21 6.46 3.58
CA ASN A 37 -3.17 6.45 5.03
C ASN A 37 -4.55 6.04 5.56
N LEU A 38 -4.62 4.91 6.26
CA LEU A 38 -5.83 4.38 6.86
C LEU A 38 -5.74 4.45 8.38
N PRO A 39 -6.25 5.51 9.03
CA PRO A 39 -6.37 5.55 10.48
C PRO A 39 -7.43 4.54 10.94
N LEU A 40 -7.12 3.74 11.97
CA LEU A 40 -7.98 2.65 12.42
C LEU A 40 -8.90 3.09 13.56
N TRP A 41 -10.07 2.43 13.67
CA TRP A 41 -11.06 2.72 14.71
C TRP A 41 -10.61 2.35 16.11
N ASN A 42 -9.94 1.20 16.22
CA ASN A 42 -9.61 0.59 17.49
C ASN A 42 -8.20 1.01 17.93
N LYS A 43 -8.04 1.32 19.21
CA LYS A 43 -6.73 1.64 19.77
C LYS A 43 -5.84 0.41 19.95
N GLU A 44 -6.45 -0.78 20.03
CA GLU A 44 -5.75 -2.05 20.22
C GLU A 44 -6.33 -3.14 19.32
N PRO A 45 -6.25 -2.96 17.99
CA PRO A 45 -6.74 -3.97 17.07
C PRO A 45 -5.84 -5.20 17.11
N LYS A 46 -6.44 -6.40 17.11
CA LYS A 46 -5.67 -7.62 16.93
C LYS A 46 -5.07 -7.63 15.53
N ARG A 47 -3.79 -7.96 15.40
CA ARG A 47 -3.09 -8.00 14.11
C ARG A 47 -3.85 -8.78 13.04
N HIS A 48 -4.38 -9.95 13.38
CA HIS A 48 -5.20 -10.76 12.47
C HIS A 48 -6.44 -10.04 11.91
N ASP A 49 -7.10 -9.21 12.73
CA ASP A 49 -8.27 -8.43 12.27
C ASP A 49 -7.84 -7.34 11.29
N LEU A 50 -6.65 -6.76 11.50
CA LEU A 50 -6.04 -5.79 10.60
C LEU A 50 -5.69 -6.42 9.25
N GLU A 51 -5.06 -7.58 9.25
CA GLU A 51 -4.72 -8.33 8.03
C GLU A 51 -5.97 -8.66 7.21
N ARG A 52 -7.05 -9.12 7.88
CA ARG A 52 -8.34 -9.38 7.22
C ARG A 52 -8.97 -8.11 6.63
N LEU A 53 -8.83 -6.99 7.33
CA LEU A 53 -9.35 -5.69 6.89
C LEU A 53 -8.66 -5.25 5.60
N ILE A 54 -7.32 -5.31 5.56
CA ILE A 54 -6.55 -5.00 4.36
C ILE A 54 -6.88 -5.97 3.23
N GLN A 55 -6.97 -7.27 3.52
CA GLN A 55 -7.36 -8.27 2.52
C GLN A 55 -8.71 -7.94 1.87
N ARG A 56 -9.73 -7.62 2.68
CA ARG A 56 -11.05 -7.22 2.18
C ARG A 56 -10.97 -5.97 1.32
N PHE A 57 -10.26 -4.95 1.78
CA PHE A 57 -10.04 -3.73 1.03
C PHE A 57 -9.41 -4.01 -0.34
N MET A 58 -8.33 -4.78 -0.39
CA MET A 58 -7.63 -5.12 -1.63
C MET A 58 -8.49 -5.95 -2.60
N VAL A 59 -9.26 -6.91 -2.07
CA VAL A 59 -10.20 -7.71 -2.89
C VAL A 59 -11.24 -6.81 -3.55
N HIS A 60 -11.83 -5.88 -2.79
CA HIS A 60 -12.84 -4.96 -3.32
C HIS A 60 -12.23 -3.96 -4.30
N LEU A 61 -11.04 -3.42 -4.00
CA LEU A 61 -10.33 -2.49 -4.89
C LEU A 61 -10.03 -3.15 -6.24
N ASN A 62 -9.49 -4.35 -6.23
CA ASN A 62 -9.21 -5.13 -7.43
C ASN A 62 -10.47 -5.35 -8.29
N ARG A 63 -11.60 -5.72 -7.67
CA ARG A 63 -12.89 -5.93 -8.37
C ARG A 63 -13.46 -4.65 -8.98
N LYS A 64 -13.16 -3.49 -8.41
CA LYS A 64 -13.59 -2.19 -8.96
C LYS A 64 -12.70 -1.72 -10.11
N ILE A 65 -11.40 -2.01 -10.05
CA ILE A 65 -10.42 -1.58 -11.05
C ILE A 65 -10.37 -2.53 -12.25
N TYR A 66 -10.39 -3.83 -12.01
CA TYR A 66 -10.20 -4.85 -13.04
C TYR A 66 -11.47 -5.62 -13.37
N THR A 67 -11.54 -6.10 -14.61
CA THR A 67 -12.57 -7.03 -15.04
C THR A 67 -12.29 -8.44 -14.48
N LYS A 68 -13.33 -9.30 -14.45
CA LYS A 68 -13.16 -10.71 -14.06
C LYS A 68 -12.11 -11.44 -14.92
N LYS A 69 -12.04 -11.09 -16.22
CA LYS A 69 -11.07 -11.69 -17.15
C LYS A 69 -9.63 -11.29 -16.81
N GLU A 70 -9.40 -10.01 -16.49
CA GLU A 70 -8.09 -9.52 -16.08
C GLU A 70 -7.64 -10.14 -14.75
N LEU A 71 -8.54 -10.22 -13.76
CA LEU A 71 -8.25 -10.86 -12.48
C LEU A 71 -7.90 -12.35 -12.62
N ARG A 72 -8.59 -13.10 -13.49
CA ARG A 72 -8.26 -14.51 -13.79
C ARG A 72 -6.89 -14.68 -14.46
N ARG A 73 -6.38 -13.65 -15.12
CA ARG A 73 -5.03 -13.60 -15.71
C ARG A 73 -3.96 -13.15 -14.70
N GLY A 74 -4.32 -12.97 -13.43
CA GLY A 74 -3.42 -12.53 -12.38
C GLY A 74 -3.18 -11.02 -12.32
N LEU A 75 -3.87 -10.21 -13.14
CA LEU A 75 -3.74 -8.77 -13.07
C LEU A 75 -4.38 -8.25 -11.77
N GLN A 76 -3.59 -7.59 -10.95
CA GLN A 76 -4.04 -7.06 -9.67
C GLN A 76 -3.26 -5.82 -9.25
N VAL A 77 -3.82 -5.03 -8.35
CA VAL A 77 -3.12 -3.93 -7.69
C VAL A 77 -1.98 -4.51 -6.86
N GLN A 78 -0.78 -3.99 -7.08
CA GLN A 78 0.36 -4.29 -6.20
C GLN A 78 0.25 -3.43 -4.95
N CYS A 79 0.55 -3.97 -3.79
CA CYS A 79 0.47 -3.24 -2.54
C CYS A 79 1.55 -3.65 -1.54
N LEU A 80 1.96 -2.67 -0.74
CA LEU A 80 2.81 -2.84 0.43
C LEU A 80 2.12 -2.17 1.62
N PRO A 81 1.38 -2.92 2.44
CA PRO A 81 0.77 -2.41 3.65
C PRO A 81 1.76 -2.47 4.81
N VAL A 82 1.91 -1.36 5.53
CA VAL A 82 2.77 -1.23 6.71
C VAL A 82 1.94 -0.65 7.85
N LEU A 83 1.89 -1.36 8.98
CA LEU A 83 1.24 -0.90 10.20
C LEU A 83 2.18 0.06 10.95
N GLU A 84 1.69 1.21 11.33
CA GLU A 84 2.45 2.18 12.13
C GLU A 84 1.71 2.47 13.44
N SER A 85 2.48 2.68 14.51
CA SER A 85 1.99 3.09 15.84
C SER A 85 0.92 2.14 16.41
N GLU A 86 1.16 0.84 16.34
CA GLU A 86 0.22 -0.23 16.72
C GLU A 86 -0.44 -0.01 18.10
N HIS A 87 0.30 0.53 19.07
CA HIS A 87 -0.17 0.68 20.44
C HIS A 87 -0.78 2.04 20.78
N THR A 88 -0.50 3.08 20.02
CA THR A 88 -0.92 4.45 20.38
C THR A 88 -1.99 5.00 19.45
N ASN A 89 -1.73 4.99 18.17
CA ASN A 89 -2.61 5.50 17.14
C ASN A 89 -2.46 4.66 15.87
N PRO A 90 -2.98 3.41 15.89
CA PRO A 90 -2.74 2.47 14.83
C PRO A 90 -3.30 2.98 13.49
N HIS A 91 -2.46 2.91 12.47
CA HIS A 91 -2.84 3.25 11.12
C HIS A 91 -1.97 2.49 10.11
N PHE A 92 -2.53 2.23 8.93
CA PHE A 92 -1.77 1.67 7.83
C PHE A 92 -1.28 2.76 6.89
N HIS A 93 -0.03 2.62 6.50
CA HIS A 93 0.49 3.20 5.27
C HIS A 93 0.50 2.12 4.20
N ILE A 94 -0.24 2.33 3.12
CA ILE A 94 -0.33 1.37 2.03
C ILE A 94 0.25 2.03 0.79
N LEU A 95 1.35 1.49 0.27
CA LEU A 95 1.82 1.87 -1.06
C LEU A 95 1.08 1.04 -2.10
N LEU A 96 0.66 1.70 -3.18
CA LEU A 96 -0.02 1.05 -4.29
C LEU A 96 0.68 1.33 -5.62
N LYS A 97 0.76 0.30 -6.46
CA LYS A 97 0.95 0.42 -7.89
C LYS A 97 -0.23 -0.22 -8.61
N VAL A 98 -0.80 0.49 -9.55
CA VAL A 98 -2.00 0.06 -10.27
C VAL A 98 -1.64 -0.23 -11.72
N PRO A 99 -1.33 -1.48 -12.08
CA PRO A 99 -1.04 -1.87 -13.46
C PRO A 99 -2.15 -1.45 -14.42
N ALA A 100 -1.77 -1.15 -15.65
CA ALA A 100 -2.71 -0.74 -16.69
C ALA A 100 -3.79 -1.80 -16.90
N SER A 101 -5.04 -1.35 -17.11
CA SER A 101 -6.18 -2.22 -17.43
C SER A 101 -7.02 -1.57 -18.52
N HIS A 102 -7.81 -2.38 -19.21
CA HIS A 102 -8.73 -1.86 -20.22
C HIS A 102 -9.69 -0.82 -19.63
N ARG A 103 -10.20 -1.06 -18.41
CA ARG A 103 -11.09 -0.13 -17.72
C ARG A 103 -10.41 1.19 -17.34
N LEU A 104 -9.15 1.14 -16.92
CA LEU A 104 -8.39 2.36 -16.58
C LEU A 104 -8.04 3.17 -17.83
N ASN A 105 -7.64 2.50 -18.90
CA ASN A 105 -7.29 3.16 -20.16
C ASN A 105 -8.49 3.92 -20.79
N SER A 106 -9.72 3.52 -20.45
CA SER A 106 -10.93 4.24 -20.88
C SER A 106 -11.26 5.46 -20.02
N LYS A 107 -10.51 5.75 -18.96
CA LYS A 107 -10.76 6.88 -18.06
C LYS A 107 -9.89 8.07 -18.43
N PRO A 108 -10.47 9.27 -18.55
CA PRO A 108 -9.74 10.49 -18.89
C PRO A 108 -8.71 10.87 -17.80
N ASP A 109 -9.02 10.56 -16.53
CA ASP A 109 -8.12 10.76 -15.39
C ASP A 109 -8.07 9.49 -14.53
N LYS A 110 -7.00 8.73 -14.71
CA LYS A 110 -6.70 7.50 -13.96
C LYS A 110 -6.60 7.78 -12.46
N THR A 111 -5.89 8.82 -12.09
CA THR A 111 -5.62 9.17 -10.69
C THR A 111 -6.91 9.53 -9.96
N TYR A 112 -7.74 10.38 -10.56
CA TYR A 112 -9.03 10.75 -10.00
C TYR A 112 -9.95 9.54 -9.83
N PHE A 113 -9.99 8.66 -10.84
CA PHE A 113 -10.78 7.44 -10.77
C PHE A 113 -10.34 6.53 -9.61
N ILE A 114 -9.02 6.27 -9.48
CA ILE A 114 -8.47 5.42 -8.40
C ILE A 114 -8.73 6.06 -7.04
N LYS A 115 -8.48 7.37 -6.89
CA LYS A 115 -8.78 8.12 -5.66
C LYS A 115 -10.22 7.91 -5.21
N ASN A 116 -11.18 8.11 -6.12
CA ASN A 116 -12.60 7.96 -5.80
C ASN A 116 -12.95 6.52 -5.40
N MET A 117 -12.39 5.51 -6.08
CA MET A 117 -12.61 4.11 -5.70
C MET A 117 -12.07 3.80 -4.32
N VAL A 118 -10.88 4.28 -4.00
CA VAL A 118 -10.26 4.11 -2.67
C VAL A 118 -11.12 4.76 -1.59
N LEU A 119 -11.52 6.02 -1.77
CA LEU A 119 -12.33 6.76 -0.78
C LEU A 119 -13.71 6.12 -0.58
N GLN A 120 -14.38 5.71 -1.64
CA GLN A 120 -15.65 4.98 -1.56
C GLN A 120 -15.51 3.67 -0.78
N LEU A 121 -14.41 2.93 -0.97
CA LEU A 121 -14.16 1.69 -0.25
C LEU A 121 -13.87 1.93 1.23
N ILE A 122 -13.07 2.93 1.55
CA ILE A 122 -12.79 3.34 2.94
C ILE A 122 -14.11 3.60 3.67
N THR A 123 -15.00 4.35 3.06
CA THR A 123 -16.31 4.67 3.64
C THR A 123 -17.22 3.43 3.70
N SER A 124 -17.38 2.71 2.61
CA SER A 124 -18.34 1.59 2.49
C SER A 124 -17.96 0.37 3.34
N LEU A 125 -16.68 0.15 3.56
CA LEU A 125 -16.17 -0.94 4.40
C LEU A 125 -16.04 -0.54 5.87
N ASN A 126 -16.37 0.70 6.20
CA ASN A 126 -16.24 1.25 7.55
C ASN A 126 -14.83 1.03 8.14
N LEU A 127 -13.80 1.25 7.30
CA LEU A 127 -12.41 0.91 7.61
C LEU A 127 -11.76 1.89 8.58
N VAL A 128 -12.31 3.11 8.66
CA VAL A 128 -11.71 4.22 9.41
C VAL A 128 -12.74 4.94 10.25
N SER A 129 -12.26 5.55 11.34
CA SER A 129 -13.04 6.55 12.05
C SER A 129 -13.27 7.76 11.15
N LEU A 130 -14.53 8.07 10.84
CA LEU A 130 -14.90 9.23 10.03
C LEU A 130 -14.33 10.54 10.61
N HIS A 131 -14.13 10.61 11.94
CA HIS A 131 -13.53 11.77 12.60
C HIS A 131 -12.02 11.92 12.36
N ARG A 132 -11.36 10.90 11.82
CA ARG A 132 -9.92 10.89 11.52
C ARG A 132 -9.61 10.95 10.03
N VAL A 133 -10.62 10.85 9.19
CA VAL A 133 -10.45 11.04 7.74
C VAL A 133 -10.32 12.53 7.49
N ASP A 134 -9.19 12.93 6.88
CA ASP A 134 -9.02 14.29 6.38
C ASP A 134 -10.16 14.63 5.42
N PRO A 135 -10.98 15.66 5.70
CA PRO A 135 -12.13 16.02 4.85
C PRO A 135 -11.72 16.41 3.42
N THR A 136 -10.48 16.86 3.24
CA THR A 136 -9.93 17.17 1.91
C THR A 136 -9.41 15.93 1.20
N HIS A 137 -9.28 14.80 1.92
CA HIS A 137 -8.69 13.55 1.46
C HIS A 137 -7.23 13.64 0.97
N THR A 138 -6.56 14.76 1.22
CA THR A 138 -5.17 14.97 0.78
C THR A 138 -4.18 14.14 1.57
N LYS A 139 -4.46 13.92 2.86
CA LYS A 139 -3.64 13.06 3.72
C LYS A 139 -4.02 11.57 3.59
N THR A 140 -5.28 11.27 3.25
CA THR A 140 -5.77 9.90 3.12
C THR A 140 -5.30 9.24 1.82
N PHE A 141 -5.23 10.00 0.71
CA PHE A 141 -4.76 9.52 -0.59
C PHE A 141 -3.80 10.52 -1.20
N GLN A 142 -2.61 10.07 -1.54
CA GLN A 142 -1.54 10.88 -2.10
C GLN A 142 -0.97 10.24 -3.36
N VAL A 143 -0.69 11.06 -4.38
CA VAL A 143 0.14 10.68 -5.52
C VAL A 143 1.60 10.75 -5.09
N LEU A 144 2.38 9.74 -5.43
CA LEU A 144 3.79 9.70 -5.11
C LEU A 144 4.61 10.27 -6.26
N TYR A 145 5.49 11.21 -5.92
CA TYR A 145 6.51 11.76 -6.83
C TYR A 145 7.91 11.22 -6.49
N ASP A 146 8.07 10.64 -5.29
CA ASP A 146 9.28 9.98 -4.82
C ASP A 146 8.90 8.63 -4.19
N ALA A 147 8.89 7.59 -5.02
CA ALA A 147 8.56 6.24 -4.58
C ALA A 147 9.61 5.68 -3.60
N ILE A 148 10.88 6.00 -3.80
CA ILE A 148 11.99 5.52 -2.95
C ILE A 148 11.90 6.15 -1.55
N GLY A 149 11.66 7.46 -1.49
CA GLY A 149 11.46 8.16 -0.22
C GLY A 149 10.24 7.64 0.54
N ALA A 150 9.14 7.33 -0.17
CA ALA A 150 7.94 6.75 0.40
C ALA A 150 8.18 5.34 0.98
N VAL A 151 8.93 4.49 0.26
CA VAL A 151 9.35 3.17 0.77
C VAL A 151 10.22 3.34 2.01
N GLY A 152 11.24 4.22 1.97
CA GLY A 152 12.11 4.49 3.11
C GLY A 152 11.36 4.97 4.34
N TYR A 153 10.36 5.83 4.15
CA TYR A 153 9.49 6.28 5.23
C TYR A 153 8.67 5.13 5.82
N ASN A 154 8.06 4.30 4.98
CA ASN A 154 7.24 3.19 5.42
C ASN A 154 8.04 2.11 6.15
N LEU A 155 9.29 1.88 5.75
CA LEU A 155 10.15 0.85 6.37
C LEU A 155 10.93 1.36 7.58
N LYS A 156 10.83 2.63 7.96
CA LYS A 156 11.53 3.19 9.14
C LYS A 156 11.14 2.52 10.46
N GLN A 157 9.92 1.98 10.54
CA GLN A 157 9.38 1.29 11.72
C GLN A 157 9.88 -0.15 11.84
N GLY A 158 10.52 -0.67 10.80
CA GLY A 158 11.02 -2.04 10.74
C GLY A 158 10.18 -2.93 9.83
N ILE A 159 10.81 -4.01 9.38
CA ILE A 159 10.21 -4.99 8.48
C ILE A 159 9.07 -5.77 9.15
N GLU A 160 9.15 -5.96 10.46
CA GLU A 160 8.16 -6.64 11.28
C GLU A 160 6.78 -5.99 11.24
N GLN A 161 6.72 -4.71 10.87
CA GLN A 161 5.46 -3.96 10.72
C GLN A 161 4.78 -4.17 9.35
N ILE A 162 5.44 -4.86 8.43
CA ILE A 162 4.85 -5.19 7.14
C ILE A 162 3.80 -6.28 7.31
N ASP A 163 2.62 -6.05 6.74
CA ASP A 163 1.60 -7.08 6.60
C ASP A 163 1.92 -7.99 5.41
N PHE A 164 2.81 -8.95 5.62
CA PHE A 164 3.26 -9.89 4.59
C PHE A 164 2.13 -10.72 3.99
N THR A 165 1.03 -10.94 4.73
CA THR A 165 -0.14 -11.68 4.23
C THR A 165 -0.78 -10.99 3.04
N ASN A 166 -0.75 -9.66 3.03
CA ASN A 166 -1.39 -8.83 2.01
C ASN A 166 -0.42 -8.15 1.04
N VAL A 167 0.89 -8.36 1.17
CA VAL A 167 1.86 -7.88 0.16
C VAL A 167 1.56 -8.52 -1.19
N ARG A 168 1.53 -7.67 -2.21
CA ARG A 168 1.37 -8.08 -3.62
C ARG A 168 2.38 -7.29 -4.45
N LEU A 169 3.40 -7.97 -4.91
CA LEU A 169 4.40 -7.44 -5.83
C LEU A 169 4.17 -8.04 -7.22
N ALA A 170 4.77 -7.44 -8.26
CA ALA A 170 4.81 -8.07 -9.56
C ALA A 170 5.55 -9.40 -9.42
N ASN A 171 5.01 -10.48 -10.01
CA ASN A 171 5.74 -11.71 -10.09
C ASN A 171 7.01 -11.41 -10.91
N SER A 172 8.17 -11.64 -10.30
CA SER A 172 9.44 -11.63 -11.00
C SER A 172 9.37 -12.78 -12.00
N SER A 173 9.13 -12.44 -13.26
CA SER A 173 9.23 -13.40 -14.39
C SER A 173 10.67 -13.68 -14.71
#